data_5d06d2dfa3eb739b7b015b5b2833847b
#
_entry.id   5d06d2dfa3eb739b7b015b5b2833847b
#
_cell.length_a   1.000
_cell.length_b   1.000
_cell.length_c   1.000
_cell.angle_alpha   90.00
_cell.angle_beta   90.00
_cell.angle_gamma   90.00
#
_symmetry.space_group_name_H-M   'P 1'
#
loop_
_entity.id
_entity.type
_entity.pdbx_description
1 polymer ?
#
loop_
_entity_poly.entity_id
_entity_poly.type
_entity_poly.pdbx_seq_one_letter_code
_entity_poly.pdbx_strand_id
1 'polypeptide(L)' 'MFFRKLRCSFCRRTEHEVDKLVAGPRVYICDKCAHQAVRIMDASPSPKA' A
#
# COMPACT_ATOMS: atom_id res chain seq x y z
N MET A 1 -12.89 -7.11 -20.68
CA MET A 1 -12.15 -6.82 -19.51
C MET A 1 -10.94 -7.69 -19.34
N PHE A 2 -9.90 -7.15 -18.87
CA PHE A 2 -8.71 -7.92 -18.65
C PHE A 2 -8.39 -7.95 -17.18
N PHE A 3 -7.62 -8.92 -16.81
CA PHE A 3 -7.23 -9.05 -15.45
C PHE A 3 -5.77 -8.76 -15.31
N ARG A 4 -5.47 -7.83 -14.44
CA ARG A 4 -4.11 -7.55 -14.09
C ARG A 4 -3.90 -7.99 -12.69
N LYS A 5 -2.72 -8.39 -12.41
CA LYS A 5 -2.38 -8.65 -11.03
C LYS A 5 -2.32 -7.33 -10.32
N LEU A 6 -3.05 -7.26 -9.23
CA LEU A 6 -3.01 -6.08 -8.40
C LEU A 6 -1.75 -6.14 -7.56
N ARG A 7 -1.06 -5.06 -7.49
CA ARG A 7 0.18 -4.99 -6.73
C ARG A 7 0.19 -3.77 -5.85
N CYS A 8 0.82 -3.92 -4.70
CA CYS A 8 1.05 -2.79 -3.83
C CYS A 8 1.99 -1.82 -4.55
N SER A 9 1.65 -0.55 -4.55
CA SER A 9 2.49 0.46 -5.20
C SER A 9 3.75 0.75 -4.41
N PHE A 10 3.81 0.30 -3.19
CA PHE A 10 4.96 0.55 -2.33
C PHE A 10 5.96 -0.59 -2.33
N CYS A 11 5.51 -1.80 -2.07
CA CYS A 11 6.40 -2.93 -2.00
C CYS A 11 6.33 -3.85 -3.19
N ARG A 12 5.38 -3.63 -4.07
CA ARG A 12 5.24 -4.39 -5.31
C ARG A 12 4.81 -5.84 -5.12
N ARG A 13 4.32 -6.18 -3.94
CA ARG A 13 3.80 -7.51 -3.74
C ARG A 13 2.45 -7.63 -4.36
N THR A 14 2.16 -8.81 -4.87
CA THR A 14 0.87 -9.03 -5.52
C THR A 14 -0.21 -9.26 -4.47
N GLU A 15 -1.45 -9.25 -4.92
CA GLU A 15 -2.57 -9.48 -4.04
C GLU A 15 -2.51 -10.86 -3.40
N HIS A 16 -1.80 -11.78 -4.01
CA HIS A 16 -1.67 -13.13 -3.45
C HIS A 16 -0.61 -13.20 -2.36
N GLU A 17 0.25 -12.21 -2.31
CA GLU A 17 1.33 -12.20 -1.35
C GLU A 17 1.02 -11.37 -0.12
N VAL A 18 -0.10 -10.67 -0.13
CA VAL A 18 -0.50 -9.85 0.99
C VAL A 18 -1.90 -10.27 1.41
N ASP A 19 -2.25 -9.96 2.63
CA ASP A 19 -3.56 -10.31 3.13
C ASP A 19 -4.64 -9.40 2.56
N LYS A 20 -4.34 -8.14 2.47
CA LYS A 20 -5.31 -7.18 1.98
C LYS A 20 -4.62 -6.16 1.12
N LEU A 21 -5.36 -5.66 0.16
CA LEU A 21 -4.85 -4.66 -0.74
C LEU A 21 -5.92 -3.58 -0.87
N VAL A 22 -5.56 -2.39 -0.52
CA VAL A 22 -6.50 -1.26 -0.53
C VAL A 22 -6.26 -0.45 -1.79
N ALA A 23 -7.34 -0.17 -2.50
CA ALA A 23 -7.23 0.60 -3.73
C ALA A 23 -7.40 2.07 -3.45
N GLY A 24 -6.55 2.87 -4.06
CA GLY A 24 -6.68 4.31 -4.05
C GLY A 24 -6.76 4.79 -5.49
N PRO A 25 -6.69 6.08 -5.71
CA PRO A 25 -6.72 6.60 -7.07
C PRO A 25 -5.47 6.19 -7.80
N ARG A 26 -5.60 5.20 -8.67
CA ARG A 26 -4.50 4.68 -9.48
C ARG A 26 -3.40 4.01 -8.70
N VAL A 27 -3.64 3.70 -7.44
CA VAL A 27 -2.62 3.07 -6.62
C VAL A 27 -3.25 2.03 -5.73
N TYR A 28 -2.40 1.18 -5.17
CA TYR A 28 -2.81 0.20 -4.21
C TYR A 28 -1.80 0.17 -3.09
N ILE A 29 -2.26 -0.16 -1.91
CA ILE A 29 -1.36 -0.31 -0.79
C ILE A 29 -1.76 -1.56 -0.03
N CYS A 30 -0.80 -2.38 0.33
CA CYS A 30 -1.10 -3.59 1.06
C CYS A 30 -1.19 -3.29 2.55
N ASP A 31 -1.73 -4.24 3.28
CA ASP A 31 -1.91 -4.08 4.71
C ASP A 31 -0.60 -3.83 5.43
N LYS A 32 0.46 -4.49 5.01
CA LYS A 32 1.76 -4.31 5.65
C LYS A 32 2.30 -2.91 5.44
N CYS A 33 2.22 -2.42 4.21
CA CYS A 33 2.69 -1.07 3.94
C CYS A 33 1.81 -0.03 4.60
N ALA A 34 0.52 -0.29 4.69
CA ALA A 34 -0.38 0.63 5.36
C ALA A 34 -0.03 0.75 6.84
N HIS A 35 0.22 -0.38 7.49
CA HIS A 35 0.61 -0.35 8.90
C HIS A 35 1.95 0.32 9.08
N GLN A 36 2.87 0.05 8.17
CA GLN A 36 4.16 0.68 8.22
C GLN A 36 4.04 2.19 8.07
N ALA A 37 3.19 2.64 7.16
CA ALA A 37 2.97 4.06 6.96
C ALA A 37 2.45 4.72 8.24
N VAL A 38 1.52 4.07 8.90
CA VAL A 38 0.97 4.59 10.14
C VAL A 38 2.06 4.69 11.20
N ARG A 39 2.89 3.67 11.30
CA ARG A 39 3.98 3.68 12.28
C ARG A 39 4.97 4.79 12.01
N ILE A 40 5.25 5.04 10.74
CA ILE A 40 6.16 6.12 10.39
C ILE A 40 5.54 7.46 10.73
N MET A 41 4.27 7.61 10.46
CA MET A 41 3.58 8.85 10.78
C MET A 41 3.54 9.11 12.28
N ASP A 42 3.42 8.04 13.06
CA ASP A 42 3.41 8.18 14.51
C ASP A 42 4.79 8.50 15.06
N ALA A 43 5.81 7.93 14.42
CA ALA A 43 7.18 8.11 14.90
C ALA A 43 7.76 9.44 14.47
N SER A 44 7.38 9.95 13.30
CA SER A 44 7.90 11.21 12.86
C SER A 44 6.83 11.96 12.08
N PRO A 45 6.75 13.26 12.26
CA PRO A 45 5.78 14.04 11.53
C PRO A 45 6.10 14.02 10.04
N SER A 46 5.07 13.96 9.24
CA SER A 46 5.26 14.01 7.82
C SER A 46 5.71 15.38 7.40
N PRO A 47 6.55 15.46 6.40
CA PRO A 47 6.90 16.76 5.87
C PRO A 47 5.66 17.40 5.25
N LYS A 48 5.59 18.69 5.34
CA LYS A 48 4.52 19.39 4.72
C LYS A 48 4.66 19.27 3.23
N ALA A 49 3.62 18.89 2.59
CA ALA A 49 3.68 18.75 1.15
C ALA A 49 3.39 20.04 0.47
#